data_bc8d19c8b6e7dbbbce254513d6624c96
#
_entry.id   bc8d19c8b6e7dbbbce254513d6624c96
#
_cell.length_a   1.000
_cell.length_b   1.000
_cell.length_c   1.000
_cell.angle_alpha   90.00
_cell.angle_beta   90.00
_cell.angle_gamma   90.00
#
_symmetry.space_group_name_H-M   'P 1'
#
loop_
_entity.id
_entity.type
_entity.pdbx_description
1 polymer ?
#
loop_
_entity_poly.entity_id
_entity_poly.type
_entity_poly.pdbx_seq_one_letter_code
_entity_poly.pdbx_strand_id
1 'polypeptide(L)'
;MIKLLITILLAFVAMAFSVCGFARTSTGAKQSKDYGPDSTIVTKYKVFRGCSGGMMLHTGWLTSSDVNFASPSGAVVGPMRMSGMPFGIGGAAKVHLWNWLRVGGEGFVSHLNYGKNNSNESIGWGGLLVDFIYPAGRWFPFAGVTIGGGAVKNATVLDATTSDFILDYGTTSYRKYAFMAVCPYIGVEYALTRKVHIVLRADCLLDVTSRQPDFPLGPRIYFGFMFWR
;
A
#
# COMPACT_ATOMS: atom_id res chain seq x y z
N MET A 1 13.11 -14.17 11.15
CA MET A 1 12.19 -13.17 10.62
C MET A 1 12.37 -12.90 9.13
N ILE A 2 13.57 -12.61 8.64
CA ILE A 2 13.85 -12.39 7.20
C ILE A 2 13.40 -13.58 6.34
N LYS A 3 13.66 -14.83 6.76
CA LYS A 3 13.21 -16.03 6.04
C LYS A 3 11.68 -16.12 5.89
N LEU A 4 10.93 -15.74 6.93
CA LEU A 4 9.47 -15.72 6.88
C LEU A 4 8.96 -14.65 5.89
N LEU A 5 9.61 -13.49 5.87
CA LEU A 5 9.26 -12.39 4.96
C LEU A 5 9.52 -12.76 3.49
N ILE A 6 10.66 -13.40 3.22
CA ILE A 6 11.01 -13.92 1.89
C ILE A 6 10.02 -15.01 1.47
N THR A 7 9.61 -15.88 2.40
CA THR A 7 8.63 -16.94 2.10
C THR A 7 7.26 -16.35 1.77
N ILE A 8 6.83 -15.33 2.49
CA ILE A 8 5.56 -14.62 2.21
C ILE A 8 5.66 -13.92 0.85
N LEU A 9 6.75 -13.23 0.56
CA LEU A 9 6.96 -12.57 -0.74
C LEU A 9 6.98 -13.58 -1.89
N LEU A 10 7.68 -14.72 -1.72
CA LEU A 10 7.70 -15.79 -2.71
C LEU A 10 6.33 -16.46 -2.90
N ALA A 11 5.55 -16.64 -1.82
CA ALA A 11 4.18 -17.15 -1.90
C ALA A 11 3.26 -16.18 -2.65
N PHE A 12 3.41 -14.87 -2.44
CA PHE A 12 2.68 -13.84 -3.18
C PHE A 12 3.04 -13.83 -4.67
N VAL A 13 4.32 -13.93 -4.99
CA VAL A 13 4.81 -14.04 -6.38
C VAL A 13 4.30 -15.32 -7.03
N ALA A 14 4.34 -16.46 -6.34
CA ALA A 14 3.84 -17.73 -6.84
C ALA A 14 2.32 -17.71 -7.06
N MET A 15 1.53 -17.07 -6.17
CA MET A 15 0.09 -16.87 -6.40
C MET A 15 -0.18 -16.01 -7.63
N ALA A 16 0.56 -14.92 -7.83
CA ALA A 16 0.43 -14.07 -9.01
C ALA A 16 0.73 -14.85 -10.31
N PHE A 17 1.76 -15.72 -10.32
CA PHE A 17 2.08 -16.59 -11.45
C PHE A 17 1.05 -17.68 -11.66
N SER A 18 0.47 -18.27 -10.61
CA SER A 18 -0.59 -19.30 -10.73
C SER A 18 -1.86 -18.74 -11.36
N VAL A 19 -2.25 -17.51 -10.99
CA VAL A 19 -3.40 -16.83 -11.60
C VAL A 19 -3.14 -16.53 -13.07
N CYS A 20 -1.89 -16.18 -13.43
CA CYS A 20 -1.48 -15.93 -14.82
C CYS A 20 -1.45 -17.23 -15.66
N GLY A 21 -1.12 -18.38 -15.06
CA GLY A 21 -1.09 -19.68 -15.73
C GLY A 21 -2.48 -20.21 -16.12
N PHE A 22 -3.50 -19.95 -15.31
CA PHE A 22 -4.88 -20.39 -15.58
C PHE A 22 -5.56 -19.61 -16.72
N ALA A 23 -5.07 -18.41 -17.04
CA ALA A 23 -5.64 -17.55 -18.06
C ALA A 23 -5.31 -17.96 -19.50
N ARG A 24 -4.45 -18.95 -19.72
CA ARG A 24 -3.98 -19.36 -21.06
C ARG A 24 -4.90 -20.37 -21.77
N THR A 25 -5.97 -20.85 -21.12
CA THR A 25 -6.79 -21.94 -21.65
C THR A 25 -8.19 -21.55 -22.12
N SER A 26 -8.58 -20.28 -22.13
CA SER A 26 -9.93 -19.92 -22.59
C SER A 26 -9.97 -18.62 -23.42
N THR A 27 -9.26 -18.62 -24.55
CA THR A 27 -9.52 -17.60 -25.58
C THR A 27 -9.75 -18.31 -26.91
N GLY A 28 -10.97 -18.82 -27.09
CA GLY A 28 -11.50 -19.15 -28.40
C GLY A 28 -11.72 -17.86 -29.19
N ALA A 29 -10.75 -17.48 -29.99
CA ALA A 29 -10.87 -16.39 -30.93
C ALA A 29 -11.86 -16.79 -32.03
N LYS A 30 -13.02 -16.14 -32.11
CA LYS A 30 -13.84 -16.13 -33.32
C LYS A 30 -13.13 -15.31 -34.37
N GLN A 31 -12.53 -15.98 -35.30
CA GLN A 31 -11.92 -15.45 -36.49
C GLN A 31 -13.03 -15.08 -37.50
N SER A 32 -13.29 -13.82 -37.69
CA SER A 32 -14.04 -13.33 -38.84
C SER A 32 -13.10 -13.31 -40.06
N LYS A 33 -13.41 -14.16 -41.05
CA LYS A 33 -12.77 -14.13 -42.36
C LYS A 33 -13.33 -12.98 -43.16
N ASP A 34 -12.49 -12.04 -43.49
CA ASP A 34 -12.74 -11.15 -44.64
C ASP A 34 -11.49 -11.18 -45.54
N TYR A 35 -11.68 -11.60 -46.79
CA TYR A 35 -10.64 -11.72 -47.80
C TYR A 35 -10.64 -10.48 -48.67
N GLY A 36 -9.62 -9.65 -48.58
CA GLY A 36 -9.24 -8.64 -49.56
C GLY A 36 -7.73 -8.64 -49.71
N PRO A 37 -7.19 -8.64 -50.94
CA PRO A 37 -5.75 -8.65 -51.15
C PRO A 37 -5.15 -7.26 -50.93
N ASP A 38 -4.00 -7.28 -50.30
CA ASP A 38 -3.05 -6.17 -50.21
C ASP A 38 -3.38 -5.00 -49.25
N SER A 39 -3.19 -5.26 -48.00
CA SER A 39 -2.83 -4.21 -47.04
C SER A 39 -1.87 -4.75 -45.99
N THR A 40 -0.66 -4.23 -45.99
CA THR A 40 0.31 -4.40 -44.92
C THR A 40 -0.38 -3.91 -43.63
N ILE A 41 -0.99 -4.82 -42.88
CA ILE A 41 -1.61 -4.52 -41.60
C ILE A 41 -0.47 -4.22 -40.65
N VAL A 42 -0.02 -2.97 -40.61
CA VAL A 42 0.74 -2.41 -39.52
C VAL A 42 -0.24 -2.41 -38.34
N THR A 43 -0.24 -3.48 -37.58
CA THR A 43 -0.99 -3.56 -36.33
C THR A 43 -0.36 -2.54 -35.39
N LYS A 44 -0.91 -1.34 -35.40
CA LYS A 44 -0.52 -0.25 -34.53
C LYS A 44 -0.87 -0.68 -33.12
N TYR A 45 0.07 -1.31 -32.43
CA TYR A 45 -0.10 -1.69 -31.02
C TYR A 45 -0.35 -0.41 -30.23
N LYS A 46 -1.60 -0.20 -29.84
CA LYS A 46 -2.00 0.92 -29.01
C LYS A 46 -1.49 0.65 -27.60
N VAL A 47 -0.29 1.13 -27.29
CA VAL A 47 0.37 0.95 -25.98
C VAL A 47 -0.43 1.63 -24.89
N PHE A 48 -0.88 2.86 -25.12
CA PHE A 48 -1.68 3.62 -24.16
C PHE A 48 -3.15 3.29 -24.31
N ARG A 49 -3.80 2.85 -23.23
CA ARG A 49 -5.21 2.46 -23.20
C ARG A 49 -6.11 3.30 -22.29
N GLY A 50 -5.53 4.25 -21.58
CA GLY A 50 -6.26 5.14 -20.70
C GLY A 50 -5.53 5.39 -19.38
N CYS A 51 -6.22 6.05 -18.48
CA CYS A 51 -5.73 6.31 -17.14
C CYS A 51 -6.84 6.03 -16.12
N SER A 52 -6.44 5.78 -14.91
CA SER A 52 -7.34 5.69 -13.76
C SER A 52 -6.74 6.43 -12.57
N GLY A 53 -7.60 6.98 -11.73
CA GLY A 53 -7.17 7.64 -10.51
C GLY A 53 -8.29 7.68 -9.50
N GLY A 54 -7.94 7.67 -8.23
CA GLY A 54 -8.93 7.67 -7.18
C GLY A 54 -8.38 7.79 -5.79
N MET A 55 -9.28 7.73 -4.84
CA MET A 55 -8.99 7.86 -3.41
C MET A 55 -9.40 6.59 -2.68
N MET A 56 -8.63 6.25 -1.65
CA MET A 56 -8.86 5.09 -0.80
C MET A 56 -8.66 5.47 0.67
N LEU A 57 -9.53 4.98 1.51
CA LEU A 57 -9.35 4.94 2.95
C LEU A 57 -8.67 3.63 3.31
N HIS A 58 -7.89 3.61 4.37
CA HIS A 58 -7.29 2.37 4.84
C HIS A 58 -7.31 2.25 6.34
N THR A 59 -7.34 1.02 6.77
CA THR A 59 -7.15 0.57 8.14
C THR A 59 -6.33 -0.72 8.13
N GLY A 60 -6.07 -1.30 9.30
CA GLY A 60 -5.32 -2.55 9.40
C GLY A 60 -4.91 -2.84 10.82
N TRP A 61 -3.87 -3.62 10.96
CA TRP A 61 -3.24 -3.88 12.25
C TRP A 61 -1.73 -3.71 12.13
N LEU A 62 -1.21 -2.69 12.80
CA LEU A 62 0.22 -2.41 12.80
C LEU A 62 0.82 -2.73 14.17
N THR A 63 2.05 -3.19 14.17
CA THR A 63 2.83 -3.44 15.37
C THR A 63 4.30 -3.12 15.13
N SER A 64 4.95 -2.49 16.11
CA SER A 64 6.40 -2.26 16.10
C SER A 64 7.15 -3.34 16.91
N SER A 65 8.47 -3.29 16.86
CA SER A 65 9.30 -3.97 17.86
C SER A 65 9.24 -3.22 19.18
N ASP A 66 9.76 -3.85 20.23
CA ASP A 66 9.87 -3.19 21.53
C ASP A 66 10.92 -2.08 21.49
N VAL A 67 10.56 -0.87 21.92
CA VAL A 67 11.38 0.33 21.93
C VAL A 67 11.58 0.81 23.36
N ASN A 68 12.83 1.07 23.73
CA ASN A 68 13.15 1.74 24.98
C ASN A 68 13.16 3.25 24.77
N PHE A 69 12.42 3.97 25.59
CA PHE A 69 12.37 5.41 25.56
C PHE A 69 13.26 5.98 26.67
N ALA A 70 14.08 6.95 26.31
CA ALA A 70 14.80 7.74 27.31
C ALA A 70 14.06 9.05 27.52
N SER A 71 13.71 9.35 28.78
CA SER A 71 13.22 10.68 29.16
C SER A 71 14.35 11.71 29.04
N PRO A 72 14.05 13.00 28.79
CA PRO A 72 15.04 14.06 28.86
C PRO A 72 15.77 14.15 30.19
N SER A 73 15.18 13.66 31.28
CA SER A 73 15.79 13.51 32.60
C SER A 73 16.79 12.35 32.70
N GLY A 74 17.01 11.57 31.62
CA GLY A 74 17.90 10.42 31.59
C GLY A 74 17.28 9.12 32.14
N ALA A 75 16.06 9.13 32.62
CA ALA A 75 15.36 7.92 33.03
C ALA A 75 14.98 7.09 31.80
N VAL A 76 15.35 5.81 31.79
CA VAL A 76 14.92 4.87 30.75
C VAL A 76 13.55 4.31 31.14
N VAL A 77 12.54 4.61 30.33
CA VAL A 77 11.23 3.98 30.43
C VAL A 77 11.28 2.65 29.70
N GLY A 78 10.87 1.56 30.37
CA GLY A 78 10.99 0.18 29.89
C GLY A 78 10.37 -0.05 28.52
N PRO A 79 10.54 -1.24 27.94
CA PRO A 79 10.16 -1.50 26.55
C PRO A 79 8.66 -1.26 26.31
N MET A 80 8.35 -0.36 25.39
CA MET A 80 7.01 -0.09 24.92
C MET A 80 6.85 -0.56 23.49
N ARG A 81 5.77 -1.26 23.22
CA ARG A 81 5.40 -1.69 21.88
C ARG A 81 4.28 -0.80 21.34
N MET A 82 4.49 -0.25 20.17
CA MET A 82 3.44 0.44 19.45
C MET A 82 2.61 -0.60 18.70
N SER A 83 1.33 -0.71 19.03
CA SER A 83 0.41 -1.64 18.39
C SER A 83 -0.98 -1.05 18.38
N GLY A 84 -1.68 -1.16 17.23
CA GLY A 84 -3.03 -0.66 17.12
C GLY A 84 -3.55 -0.67 15.69
N MET A 85 -4.75 -0.13 15.54
CA MET A 85 -5.42 0.02 14.26
C MET A 85 -5.11 1.41 13.68
N PRO A 86 -4.34 1.49 12.58
CA PRO A 86 -4.15 2.74 11.87
C PRO A 86 -5.42 3.14 11.13
N PHE A 87 -5.61 4.43 10.96
CA PHE A 87 -6.59 4.97 10.03
C PHE A 87 -5.91 5.96 9.09
N GLY A 88 -6.20 5.87 7.80
CA GLY A 88 -5.56 6.73 6.84
C GLY A 88 -6.33 6.91 5.55
N ILE A 89 -5.85 7.87 4.79
CA ILE A 89 -6.40 8.23 3.49
C ILE A 89 -5.27 8.48 2.50
N GLY A 90 -5.55 8.21 1.25
CA GLY A 90 -4.64 8.51 0.17
C GLY A 90 -5.26 8.24 -1.17
N GLY A 91 -4.42 8.16 -2.19
CA GLY A 91 -4.88 7.91 -3.53
C GLY A 91 -3.78 7.41 -4.44
N ALA A 92 -4.22 6.95 -5.61
CA ALA A 92 -3.33 6.50 -6.67
C ALA A 92 -3.79 7.05 -8.02
N ALA A 93 -2.81 7.30 -8.88
CA ALA A 93 -3.03 7.62 -10.29
C ALA A 93 -2.23 6.62 -11.13
N LYS A 94 -2.89 5.98 -12.10
CA LYS A 94 -2.34 4.88 -12.89
C LYS A 94 -2.57 5.12 -14.37
N VAL A 95 -1.60 4.79 -15.18
CA VAL A 95 -1.65 4.77 -16.64
C VAL A 95 -1.70 3.31 -17.08
N HIS A 96 -2.64 2.98 -17.95
CA HIS A 96 -2.82 1.65 -18.53
C HIS A 96 -1.97 1.54 -19.79
N LEU A 97 -0.82 0.88 -19.69
CA LEU A 97 0.08 0.67 -20.83
C LEU A 97 -0.42 -0.45 -21.73
N TRP A 98 -0.81 -1.57 -21.13
CA TRP A 98 -1.43 -2.70 -21.81
C TRP A 98 -2.69 -3.15 -21.09
N ASN A 99 -3.37 -4.17 -21.60
CA ASN A 99 -4.56 -4.74 -20.95
C ASN A 99 -4.27 -5.33 -19.56
N TRP A 100 -3.02 -5.64 -19.29
CA TRP A 100 -2.58 -6.38 -18.12
C TRP A 100 -1.55 -5.62 -17.28
N LEU A 101 -1.00 -4.47 -17.76
CA LEU A 101 0.02 -3.70 -17.06
C LEU A 101 -0.41 -2.26 -16.85
N ARG A 102 -0.29 -1.82 -15.62
CA ARG A 102 -0.46 -0.42 -15.21
C ARG A 102 0.78 0.08 -14.48
N VAL A 103 1.12 1.34 -14.70
CA VAL A 103 2.16 2.05 -13.97
C VAL A 103 1.62 3.36 -13.45
N GLY A 104 2.15 3.86 -12.37
CA GLY A 104 1.65 5.10 -11.82
C GLY A 104 2.35 5.54 -10.55
N GLY A 105 1.64 6.33 -9.76
CA GLY A 105 2.09 6.78 -8.46
C GLY A 105 0.97 6.73 -7.44
N GLU A 106 1.35 6.61 -6.20
CA GLU A 106 0.43 6.65 -5.07
C GLU A 106 1.02 7.38 -3.87
N GLY A 107 0.14 7.86 -3.00
CA GLY A 107 0.55 8.47 -1.75
C GLY A 107 -0.53 8.36 -0.69
N PHE A 108 -0.11 8.12 0.55
CA PHE A 108 -0.99 7.90 1.68
C PHE A 108 -0.45 8.57 2.94
N VAL A 109 -1.40 8.98 3.77
CA VAL A 109 -1.14 9.42 5.15
C VAL A 109 -1.91 8.49 6.08
N SER A 110 -1.25 8.02 7.12
CA SER A 110 -1.78 7.11 8.12
C SER A 110 -1.54 7.65 9.52
N HIS A 111 -2.50 7.50 10.39
CA HIS A 111 -2.41 7.86 11.80
C HIS A 111 -2.71 6.63 12.66
N LEU A 112 -1.89 6.40 13.65
CA LEU A 112 -2.01 5.34 14.63
C LEU A 112 -1.99 5.95 16.03
N ASN A 113 -3.07 5.76 16.77
CA ASN A 113 -3.10 6.06 18.19
C ASN A 113 -2.79 4.78 18.97
N TYR A 114 -1.88 4.87 19.92
CA TYR A 114 -1.44 3.73 20.71
C TYR A 114 -1.20 4.10 22.18
N GLY A 115 -1.20 3.07 23.02
CA GLY A 115 -0.97 3.25 24.48
C GLY A 115 -2.16 3.88 25.21
N LYS A 116 -2.00 4.04 26.52
CA LYS A 116 -3.03 4.59 27.41
C LYS A 116 -3.06 6.12 27.44
N ASN A 117 -1.97 6.76 27.02
CA ASN A 117 -1.72 8.20 27.18
C ASN A 117 -1.84 8.98 25.88
N ASN A 118 -2.69 8.53 24.93
CA ASN A 118 -2.89 9.19 23.63
C ASN A 118 -1.60 9.44 22.83
N SER A 119 -0.64 8.55 22.94
CA SER A 119 0.52 8.57 22.06
C SER A 119 0.08 8.37 20.62
N ASN A 120 0.68 9.12 19.70
CA ASN A 120 0.31 9.04 18.31
C ASN A 120 1.51 8.85 17.38
N GLU A 121 1.27 8.15 16.31
CA GLU A 121 2.19 8.00 15.20
C GLU A 121 1.53 8.43 13.90
N SER A 122 2.25 9.19 13.10
CA SER A 122 1.82 9.60 11.77
C SER A 122 2.84 9.18 10.73
N ILE A 123 2.38 8.48 9.72
CA ILE A 123 3.18 8.02 8.58
C ILE A 123 2.65 8.67 7.32
N GLY A 124 3.51 9.41 6.63
CA GLY A 124 3.24 9.86 5.26
C GLY A 124 4.20 9.15 4.31
N TRP A 125 3.68 8.51 3.26
CA TRP A 125 4.51 7.81 2.29
C TRP A 125 3.90 7.86 0.89
N GLY A 126 4.76 7.65 -0.12
CA GLY A 126 4.32 7.56 -1.49
C GLY A 126 5.43 7.06 -2.39
N GLY A 127 5.06 6.63 -3.59
CA GLY A 127 6.02 6.08 -4.52
C GLY A 127 5.46 5.78 -5.90
N LEU A 128 6.33 5.21 -6.71
CA LEU A 128 5.98 4.70 -8.04
C LEU A 128 5.44 3.28 -7.90
N LEU A 129 4.32 3.02 -8.56
CA LEU A 129 3.67 1.72 -8.56
C LEU A 129 3.71 1.06 -9.95
N VAL A 130 3.80 -0.26 -9.91
CA VAL A 130 3.60 -1.12 -11.07
C VAL A 130 2.65 -2.23 -10.65
N ASP A 131 1.57 -2.43 -11.38
CA ASP A 131 0.67 -3.55 -11.13
C ASP A 131 0.24 -4.29 -12.39
N PHE A 132 -0.08 -5.54 -12.19
CA PHE A 132 -0.66 -6.44 -13.18
C PHE A 132 -2.14 -6.61 -12.87
N ILE A 133 -2.97 -6.36 -13.88
CA ILE A 133 -4.43 -6.45 -13.78
C ILE A 133 -4.96 -7.53 -14.74
N TYR A 134 -5.94 -8.29 -14.27
CA TYR A 134 -6.61 -9.31 -15.08
C TYR A 134 -8.11 -8.98 -15.22
N PRO A 135 -8.57 -8.64 -16.43
CA PRO A 135 -9.99 -8.33 -16.65
C PRO A 135 -10.84 -9.61 -16.70
N ALA A 136 -11.70 -9.81 -15.71
CA ALA A 136 -12.65 -10.92 -15.60
C ALA A 136 -14.09 -10.38 -15.56
N GLY A 137 -14.58 -9.90 -16.68
CA GLY A 137 -15.91 -9.29 -16.77
C GLY A 137 -16.00 -7.96 -16.01
N ARG A 138 -16.74 -7.93 -14.89
CA ARG A 138 -16.84 -6.75 -14.01
C ARG A 138 -15.80 -6.74 -12.91
N TRP A 139 -15.08 -7.83 -12.71
CA TRP A 139 -14.06 -8.01 -11.70
C TRP A 139 -12.68 -7.84 -12.32
N PHE A 140 -11.84 -7.08 -11.68
CA PHE A 140 -10.48 -6.80 -12.12
C PHE A 140 -9.51 -7.06 -10.97
N PRO A 141 -9.19 -8.34 -10.70
CA PRO A 141 -8.14 -8.66 -9.76
C PRO A 141 -6.81 -8.10 -10.24
N PHE A 142 -6.01 -7.64 -9.29
CA PHE A 142 -4.69 -7.06 -9.57
C PHE A 142 -3.71 -7.40 -8.45
N ALA A 143 -2.44 -7.42 -8.83
CA ALA A 143 -1.32 -7.53 -7.90
C ALA A 143 -0.19 -6.64 -8.37
N GLY A 144 0.55 -6.07 -7.45
CA GLY A 144 1.61 -5.14 -7.79
C GLY A 144 2.54 -4.82 -6.64
N VAL A 145 3.42 -3.88 -6.91
CA VAL A 145 4.39 -3.37 -5.96
C VAL A 145 4.53 -1.86 -6.11
N THR A 146 4.66 -1.18 -4.99
CA THR A 146 5.06 0.23 -4.95
C THR A 146 6.43 0.34 -4.32
N ILE A 147 7.30 1.11 -4.94
CA ILE A 147 8.62 1.46 -4.43
C ILE A 147 8.64 2.96 -4.20
N GLY A 148 8.97 3.36 -2.99
CA GLY A 148 8.95 4.77 -2.65
C GLY A 148 9.52 5.04 -1.27
N GLY A 149 9.11 6.12 -0.68
CA GLY A 149 9.59 6.51 0.64
C GLY A 149 8.61 7.41 1.36
N GLY A 150 8.98 7.74 2.57
CA GLY A 150 8.14 8.56 3.41
C GLY A 150 8.84 9.02 4.69
N ALA A 151 8.03 9.50 5.60
CA ALA A 151 8.48 9.89 6.91
C ALA A 151 7.52 9.40 8.00
N VAL A 152 8.10 8.93 9.09
CA VAL A 152 7.40 8.62 10.33
C VAL A 152 7.59 9.78 11.29
N LYS A 153 6.52 10.17 11.95
CA LYS A 153 6.51 11.11 13.08
C LYS A 153 5.85 10.40 14.24
N ASN A 154 6.58 10.24 15.31
CA ASN A 154 6.14 9.56 16.51
C ASN A 154 6.19 10.54 17.69
N ALA A 155 5.06 10.69 18.38
CA ALA A 155 4.93 11.46 19.60
C ALA A 155 4.44 10.53 20.71
N THR A 156 5.35 10.14 21.60
CA THR A 156 5.07 9.22 22.71
C THR A 156 4.96 10.01 24.01
N VAL A 157 3.82 9.89 24.67
CA VAL A 157 3.58 10.44 25.99
C VAL A 157 3.96 9.40 27.03
N LEU A 158 5.01 9.65 27.80
CA LEU A 158 5.61 8.70 28.75
C LEU A 158 4.89 8.70 30.09
N ASP A 159 4.40 9.87 30.52
CA ASP A 159 3.65 10.01 31.77
C ASP A 159 2.50 10.99 31.59
N ALA A 160 1.30 10.58 31.95
CA ALA A 160 0.13 11.44 32.01
C ALA A 160 -0.04 11.90 33.47
N THR A 161 0.68 12.91 33.86
CA THR A 161 0.36 13.62 35.10
C THR A 161 -1.00 14.28 34.97
N THR A 162 -1.88 13.97 35.90
CA THR A 162 -3.28 14.41 35.98
C THR A 162 -3.36 15.89 36.40
N SER A 163 -2.73 16.78 35.71
CA SER A 163 -2.94 18.22 35.90
C SER A 163 -3.56 18.79 34.62
N ASP A 164 -4.67 19.47 34.76
CA ASP A 164 -5.50 20.05 33.71
C ASP A 164 -4.80 21.06 32.79
N PHE A 165 -3.52 21.27 32.92
CA PHE A 165 -2.79 22.30 32.22
C PHE A 165 -1.44 21.83 31.70
N ILE A 166 -1.28 21.88 30.36
CA ILE A 166 -0.04 21.89 29.59
C ILE A 166 0.89 20.70 29.87
N LEU A 167 1.00 19.81 28.89
CA LEU A 167 2.02 18.76 28.84
C LEU A 167 3.41 19.38 29.09
N ASP A 168 4.03 19.04 30.18
CA ASP A 168 5.41 19.40 30.45
C ASP A 168 6.30 18.69 29.41
N TYR A 169 7.19 19.45 28.76
CA TYR A 169 8.11 18.94 27.73
C TYR A 169 8.97 17.77 28.21
N GLY A 170 9.06 17.54 29.52
CA GLY A 170 9.79 16.44 30.14
C GLY A 170 9.13 15.06 29.99
N THR A 171 7.86 15.00 29.64
CA THR A 171 7.08 13.73 29.59
C THR A 171 6.77 13.25 28.17
N THR A 172 7.17 14.00 27.14
CA THR A 172 6.89 13.66 25.73
C THR A 172 8.17 13.41 24.96
N SER A 173 8.29 12.22 24.36
CA SER A 173 9.36 11.91 23.42
C SER A 173 8.85 12.13 21.99
N TYR A 174 9.57 12.95 21.22
CA TYR A 174 9.27 13.19 19.80
C TYR A 174 10.38 12.64 18.91
N ARG A 175 9.99 11.83 17.94
CA ARG A 175 10.91 11.26 16.96
C ARG A 175 10.37 11.44 15.54
N LYS A 176 11.27 11.82 14.63
CA LYS A 176 10.97 11.92 13.20
C LYS A 176 12.12 11.34 12.40
N TYR A 177 11.80 10.49 11.44
CA TYR A 177 12.79 9.94 10.51
C TYR A 177 12.16 9.68 9.14
N ALA A 178 13.01 9.61 8.11
CA ALA A 178 12.63 9.22 6.76
C ALA A 178 12.96 7.75 6.54
N PHE A 179 12.22 7.11 5.64
CA PHE A 179 12.43 5.72 5.26
C PHE A 179 12.21 5.53 3.75
N MET A 180 12.81 4.49 3.19
CA MET A 180 12.43 3.94 1.89
C MET A 180 11.70 2.62 2.10
N ALA A 181 10.68 2.39 1.30
CA ALA A 181 9.83 1.22 1.46
C ALA A 181 9.52 0.55 0.12
N VAL A 182 9.32 -0.75 0.21
CA VAL A 182 8.69 -1.58 -0.80
C VAL A 182 7.35 -2.04 -0.25
N CYS A 183 6.30 -1.85 -1.00
CA CYS A 183 4.93 -2.16 -0.60
C CYS A 183 4.29 -3.10 -1.62
N PRO A 184 4.42 -4.43 -1.45
CA PRO A 184 3.66 -5.40 -2.22
C PRO A 184 2.19 -5.32 -1.86
N TYR A 185 1.33 -5.47 -2.87
CA TYR A 185 -0.12 -5.43 -2.67
C TYR A 185 -0.87 -6.35 -3.62
N ILE A 186 -2.05 -6.75 -3.17
CA ILE A 186 -3.04 -7.43 -3.99
C ILE A 186 -4.39 -6.74 -3.79
N GLY A 187 -5.26 -6.90 -4.77
CA GLY A 187 -6.59 -6.33 -4.65
C GLY A 187 -7.52 -6.73 -5.79
N VAL A 188 -8.69 -6.17 -5.72
CA VAL A 188 -9.72 -6.33 -6.73
C VAL A 188 -10.43 -5.01 -6.95
N GLU A 189 -10.67 -4.68 -8.22
CA GLU A 189 -11.55 -3.60 -8.61
C GLU A 189 -12.85 -4.20 -9.15
N TYR A 190 -13.99 -3.65 -8.73
CA TYR A 190 -15.30 -4.02 -9.24
C TYR A 190 -15.90 -2.85 -10.03
N ALA A 191 -16.15 -3.06 -11.31
CA ALA A 191 -16.75 -2.06 -12.17
C ALA A 191 -18.23 -1.84 -11.86
N LEU A 192 -18.55 -0.77 -11.13
CA LEU A 192 -19.92 -0.30 -10.96
C LEU A 192 -20.48 0.22 -12.28
N THR A 193 -19.67 1.03 -12.95
CA THR A 193 -19.94 1.58 -14.26
C THR A 193 -18.68 1.47 -15.12
N ARG A 194 -18.77 1.88 -16.39
CA ARG A 194 -17.59 1.93 -17.26
C ARG A 194 -16.50 2.92 -16.79
N LYS A 195 -16.84 3.85 -15.91
CA LYS A 195 -15.97 4.92 -15.44
C LYS A 195 -15.64 4.86 -13.95
N VAL A 196 -16.44 4.16 -13.17
CA VAL A 196 -16.30 4.13 -11.69
C VAL A 196 -16.17 2.70 -11.22
N HIS A 197 -15.07 2.41 -10.55
CA HIS A 197 -14.79 1.12 -9.95
C HIS A 197 -14.66 1.28 -8.43
N ILE A 198 -15.18 0.31 -7.68
CA ILE A 198 -14.88 0.14 -6.27
C ILE A 198 -13.58 -0.66 -6.18
N VAL A 199 -12.71 -0.28 -5.27
CA VAL A 199 -11.43 -0.96 -5.02
C VAL A 199 -11.39 -1.50 -3.62
N LEU A 200 -10.99 -2.76 -3.51
CA LEU A 200 -10.55 -3.40 -2.28
C LEU A 200 -9.12 -3.88 -2.49
N ARG A 201 -8.20 -3.45 -1.62
CA ARG A 201 -6.77 -3.75 -1.70
C ARG A 201 -6.24 -4.14 -0.32
N ALA A 202 -5.31 -5.05 -0.29
CA ALA A 202 -4.51 -5.37 0.90
C ALA A 202 -3.03 -5.21 0.58
N ASP A 203 -2.28 -4.64 1.50
CA ASP A 203 -0.84 -4.44 1.36
C ASP A 203 -0.07 -4.61 2.67
N CYS A 204 1.25 -4.56 2.57
CA CYS A 204 2.16 -4.52 3.71
C CYS A 204 3.34 -3.58 3.36
N LEU A 205 3.53 -2.54 4.15
CA LEU A 205 4.63 -1.59 3.98
C LEU A 205 5.90 -2.15 4.62
N LEU A 206 6.95 -2.36 3.82
CA LEU A 206 8.21 -2.94 4.24
C LEU A 206 9.32 -1.90 4.15
N ASP A 207 9.89 -1.50 5.27
CA ASP A 207 11.08 -0.65 5.29
C ASP A 207 12.29 -1.42 4.78
N VAL A 208 13.01 -0.86 3.80
CA VAL A 208 14.19 -1.46 3.17
C VAL A 208 15.48 -0.69 3.46
N THR A 209 15.40 0.45 4.15
CA THR A 209 16.58 1.28 4.44
C THR A 209 17.33 0.75 5.65
N SER A 210 17.08 1.27 6.79
CA SER A 210 17.63 0.78 8.07
C SER A 210 16.46 0.60 9.01
N ARG A 211 16.13 -0.66 9.25
CA ARG A 211 14.96 -1.02 10.03
C ARG A 211 15.00 -0.38 11.41
N GLN A 212 14.20 0.66 11.56
CA GLN A 212 14.01 1.26 12.87
C GLN A 212 13.13 0.36 13.74
N PRO A 213 13.43 0.18 15.03
CA PRO A 213 12.64 -0.69 15.91
C PRO A 213 11.20 -0.19 16.11
N ASP A 214 10.97 1.11 15.94
CA ASP A 214 9.66 1.75 16.02
C ASP A 214 8.91 1.80 14.68
N PHE A 215 9.45 1.21 13.60
CA PHE A 215 8.73 1.15 12.32
C PHE A 215 7.55 0.18 12.43
N PRO A 216 6.31 0.64 12.24
CA PRO A 216 5.14 -0.21 12.36
C PRO A 216 4.97 -1.08 11.13
N LEU A 217 4.99 -2.38 11.37
CA LEU A 217 4.76 -3.40 10.36
C LEU A 217 3.40 -4.06 10.57
N GLY A 218 2.73 -4.34 9.47
CA GLY A 218 1.49 -5.11 9.49
C GLY A 218 0.67 -4.98 8.24
N PRO A 219 -0.35 -5.82 8.09
CA PRO A 219 -1.26 -5.76 6.96
C PRO A 219 -2.18 -4.55 7.06
N ARG A 220 -2.40 -3.90 5.92
CA ARG A 220 -3.38 -2.82 5.77
C ARG A 220 -4.38 -3.20 4.69
N ILE A 221 -5.62 -2.79 4.89
CA ILE A 221 -6.74 -3.00 3.98
C ILE A 221 -7.25 -1.64 3.54
N TYR A 222 -7.44 -1.49 2.24
CA TYR A 222 -7.90 -0.26 1.60
C TYR A 222 -9.24 -0.47 0.95
N PHE A 223 -10.09 0.51 1.08
CA PHE A 223 -11.36 0.58 0.39
C PHE A 223 -11.54 1.96 -0.23
N GLY A 224 -11.99 2.02 -1.48
CA GLY A 224 -12.18 3.30 -2.14
C GLY A 224 -12.75 3.20 -3.55
N PHE A 225 -12.58 4.28 -4.29
CA PHE A 225 -13.08 4.41 -5.65
C PHE A 225 -11.97 4.79 -6.61
N MET A 226 -11.99 4.20 -7.79
CA MET A 226 -11.13 4.55 -8.92
C MET A 226 -11.99 4.99 -10.10
N PHE A 227 -11.60 6.10 -10.70
CA PHE A 227 -12.21 6.64 -11.91
C PHE A 227 -11.36 6.27 -13.11
N TRP A 228 -11.99 5.65 -14.11
CA TRP A 228 -11.34 5.21 -15.34
C TRP A 228 -11.69 6.15 -16.49
N ARG A 229 -10.68 6.49 -17.32
CA ARG A 229 -10.83 7.38 -18.47
C ARG A 229 -10.07 6.85 -19.69
#